data_3360ffcde0dafc678c7d3a14998b41cb
#
_entry.id   3360ffcde0dafc678c7d3a14998b41cb
#
_cell.length_a   1.000
_cell.length_b   1.000
_cell.length_c   1.000
_cell.angle_alpha   90.00
_cell.angle_beta   90.00
_cell.angle_gamma   90.00
#
_symmetry.space_group_name_H-M   'P 1'
#
loop_
_entity.id
_entity.type
_entity.pdbx_description
1 polymer ?
#
loop_
_entity_poly.entity_id
_entity_poly.type
_entity_poly.pdbx_seq_one_letter_code
_entity_poly.pdbx_strand_id
1 'polypeptide(L)'
;MKKVANLLVAEMAVFVMVSCNEKKGFDALNGEWNVVAVGEMAIPDSADAFIGFNVAEQLIYGNAGCNQLTGAMPAEINPEVSMFGAMGSTRRMCADMTVEDALLPALGQTVDFKVDGDALYLLDAAGNTVVSLQKR
;
A
#
# COMPACT_ATOMS: atom_id res chain seq x y z
N MET A 1 5.94 -22.62 49.49
CA MET A 1 5.91 -22.18 49.05
C MET A 1 6.36 -21.86 48.06
N LYS A 2 6.71 -21.77 47.58
CA LYS A 2 7.25 -21.52 46.67
C LYS A 2 6.54 -21.50 45.54
N LYS A 3 5.91 -22.00 45.21
CA LYS A 3 5.32 -22.14 44.15
C LYS A 3 4.68 -21.03 43.69
N VAL A 4 4.44 -20.23 44.27
CA VAL A 4 3.86 -19.16 43.93
C VAL A 4 4.44 -18.46 42.83
N ALA A 5 5.60 -18.35 42.82
CA ALA A 5 6.29 -17.66 41.81
C ALA A 5 5.88 -18.03 40.46
N ASN A 6 5.55 -19.19 40.31
CA ASN A 6 5.29 -19.60 39.05
C ASN A 6 4.17 -19.00 38.42
N LEU A 7 3.22 -18.66 39.08
CA LEU A 7 2.14 -18.17 38.51
C LEU A 7 2.27 -16.98 37.77
N LEU A 8 3.00 -16.12 38.23
CA LEU A 8 3.19 -14.95 37.58
C LEU A 8 3.48 -14.97 36.21
N VAL A 9 4.21 -15.84 35.88
CA VAL A 9 4.68 -15.95 34.59
C VAL A 9 3.58 -16.00 33.58
N ALA A 10 2.62 -16.68 33.85
CA ALA A 10 1.64 -16.94 32.87
C ALA A 10 0.95 -15.72 32.45
N GLU A 11 0.80 -14.79 33.26
CA GLU A 11 0.12 -13.71 32.92
C GLU A 11 0.62 -12.83 31.90
N MET A 12 1.83 -12.75 31.80
CA MET A 12 2.39 -11.93 30.87
C MET A 12 2.00 -12.17 29.48
N ALA A 13 1.85 -13.34 29.18
CA ALA A 13 1.61 -13.68 27.80
C ALA A 13 0.33 -13.07 27.31
N VAL A 14 -0.54 -12.82 28.16
CA VAL A 14 -1.79 -12.33 27.77
C VAL A 14 -1.79 -10.98 27.16
N PHE A 15 -1.05 -10.09 27.69
CA PHE A 15 -1.03 -8.82 27.17
C PHE A 15 -0.63 -8.69 25.77
N VAL A 16 0.27 -9.41 25.38
CA VAL A 16 0.79 -9.33 24.07
C VAL A 16 -0.27 -9.50 23.06
N MET A 17 -1.20 -10.32 23.34
CA MET A 17 -2.12 -10.61 22.35
C MET A 17 -3.04 -9.51 22.01
N VAL A 18 -3.31 -8.69 22.91
CA VAL A 18 -4.20 -7.64 22.68
C VAL A 18 -3.78 -6.73 21.57
N SER A 19 -2.54 -6.40 21.51
CA SER A 19 -2.10 -5.47 20.52
C SER A 19 -2.21 -6.03 19.11
N CYS A 20 -2.30 -7.30 18.99
CA CYS A 20 -2.36 -7.87 17.68
C CYS A 20 -3.70 -7.69 17.01
N ASN A 21 -4.68 -7.27 17.75
CA ASN A 21 -5.99 -7.16 17.19
C ASN A 21 -6.31 -5.78 16.64
N GLU A 22 -5.39 -4.88 16.69
CA GLU A 22 -5.68 -3.57 16.20
C GLU A 22 -5.72 -3.55 14.69
N LYS A 23 -6.62 -2.79 14.11
CA LYS A 23 -6.70 -2.67 12.69
C LYS A 23 -5.59 -1.80 12.19
N LYS A 24 -5.11 -2.10 11.00
CA LYS A 24 -4.09 -1.30 10.36
C LYS A 24 -4.72 0.00 9.88
N GLY A 25 -4.14 1.11 10.23
CA GLY A 25 -4.59 2.39 9.76
C GLY A 25 -3.88 2.81 8.51
N PHE A 26 -4.38 3.85 7.86
CA PHE A 26 -3.81 4.32 6.62
C PHE A 26 -3.00 5.61 6.80
N ASP A 27 -2.84 6.10 8.02
CA ASP A 27 -2.20 7.39 8.25
C ASP A 27 -0.80 7.49 7.69
N ALA A 28 -0.05 6.43 7.72
CA ALA A 28 1.31 6.43 7.21
C ALA A 28 1.37 6.59 5.69
N LEU A 29 0.28 6.37 4.99
CA LEU A 29 0.25 6.52 3.55
C LEU A 29 0.12 7.97 3.10
N ASN A 30 -0.33 8.86 3.98
CA ASN A 30 -0.67 10.22 3.57
C ASN A 30 0.50 10.90 2.86
N GLY A 31 0.21 11.52 1.73
CA GLY A 31 1.24 12.23 0.94
C GLY A 31 1.42 11.58 -0.41
N GLU A 32 2.51 11.94 -1.08
CA GLU A 32 2.77 11.47 -2.44
C GLU A 32 3.99 10.58 -2.47
N TRP A 33 3.91 9.53 -3.28
CA TRP A 33 4.95 8.53 -3.35
C TRP A 33 5.30 8.25 -4.81
N ASN A 34 6.58 8.39 -5.17
CA ASN A 34 7.02 8.09 -6.52
C ASN A 34 7.11 6.59 -6.72
N VAL A 35 6.62 6.09 -7.85
CA VAL A 35 6.72 4.68 -8.18
C VAL A 35 8.14 4.43 -8.66
N VAL A 36 8.88 3.56 -7.99
CA VAL A 36 10.27 3.28 -8.37
C VAL A 36 10.44 1.91 -8.99
N ALA A 37 9.51 0.99 -8.76
CA ALA A 37 9.56 -0.33 -9.40
C ALA A 37 8.19 -0.97 -9.41
N VAL A 38 7.89 -1.75 -10.44
CA VAL A 38 6.70 -2.56 -10.52
C VAL A 38 7.20 -3.99 -10.68
N GLY A 39 7.02 -4.82 -9.63
CA GLY A 39 7.66 -6.12 -9.59
C GLY A 39 9.16 -5.90 -9.65
N GLU A 40 9.81 -6.50 -10.63
CA GLU A 40 11.24 -6.34 -10.82
C GLU A 40 11.58 -5.29 -11.87
N MET A 41 10.58 -4.62 -12.45
CA MET A 41 10.84 -3.65 -13.49
C MET A 41 11.08 -2.28 -12.86
N ALA A 42 12.25 -1.69 -13.09
CA ALA A 42 12.56 -0.37 -12.58
C ALA A 42 11.80 0.68 -13.38
N ILE A 43 11.28 1.69 -12.70
CA ILE A 43 10.53 2.75 -13.34
C ILE A 43 11.39 4.02 -13.36
N PRO A 44 11.63 4.59 -14.53
CA PRO A 44 12.47 5.77 -14.60
C PRO A 44 11.76 7.00 -14.06
N ASP A 45 12.53 7.94 -13.52
CA ASP A 45 11.96 9.17 -12.98
C ASP A 45 11.24 9.95 -14.06
N SER A 46 11.66 9.84 -15.30
CA SER A 46 11.05 10.58 -16.40
C SER A 46 9.60 10.18 -16.65
N ALA A 47 9.18 9.02 -16.18
CA ALA A 47 7.80 8.62 -16.34
C ALA A 47 6.88 9.42 -15.41
N ASP A 48 7.43 10.00 -14.36
CA ASP A 48 6.68 10.79 -13.37
C ASP A 48 5.48 10.01 -12.82
N ALA A 49 5.65 8.71 -12.63
CA ALA A 49 4.58 7.88 -12.07
C ALA A 49 4.57 8.04 -10.57
N PHE A 50 3.42 8.35 -10.01
CA PHE A 50 3.30 8.50 -8.57
C PHE A 50 1.89 8.21 -8.10
N ILE A 51 1.75 7.89 -6.81
CA ILE A 51 0.47 7.66 -6.18
C ILE A 51 0.40 8.59 -4.98
N GLY A 52 -0.67 9.32 -4.87
CA GLY A 52 -0.90 10.20 -3.73
C GLY A 52 -2.08 9.72 -2.91
N PHE A 53 -2.00 9.91 -1.60
CA PHE A 53 -3.07 9.54 -0.69
C PHE A 53 -3.45 10.76 0.14
N ASN A 54 -4.71 11.13 0.12
CA ASN A 54 -5.23 12.14 1.04
C ASN A 54 -6.07 11.37 2.04
N VAL A 55 -5.45 11.00 3.14
CA VAL A 55 -6.09 10.11 4.11
C VAL A 55 -7.27 10.79 4.77
N ALA A 56 -7.17 12.09 5.05
CA ALA A 56 -8.24 12.81 5.71
C ALA A 56 -9.53 12.81 4.88
N GLU A 57 -9.39 12.87 3.55
CA GLU A 57 -10.55 12.88 2.67
C GLU A 57 -10.79 11.52 2.03
N GLN A 58 -9.96 10.55 2.33
CA GLN A 58 -10.08 9.19 1.85
C GLN A 58 -10.00 9.12 0.32
N LEU A 59 -9.09 9.87 -0.25
CA LEU A 59 -8.91 9.91 -1.70
C LEU A 59 -7.54 9.38 -2.11
N ILE A 60 -7.51 8.75 -3.29
CA ILE A 60 -6.29 8.35 -3.94
C ILE A 60 -6.22 9.07 -5.27
N TYR A 61 -5.06 9.56 -5.63
CA TYR A 61 -4.85 10.25 -6.89
C TYR A 61 -3.44 9.92 -7.39
N GLY A 62 -3.13 10.25 -8.60
CA GLY A 62 -1.78 10.03 -9.09
C GLY A 62 -1.66 10.06 -10.59
N ASN A 63 -0.53 9.58 -11.05
CA ASN A 63 -0.22 9.50 -12.47
C ASN A 63 0.37 8.13 -12.75
N ALA A 64 -0.21 7.40 -13.69
CA ALA A 64 0.22 6.04 -13.98
C ALA A 64 1.32 5.99 -15.04
N GLY A 65 1.84 7.13 -15.42
CA GLY A 65 2.83 7.22 -16.50
C GLY A 65 2.28 8.02 -17.67
N CYS A 66 1.04 7.80 -18.03
CA CYS A 66 0.36 8.55 -19.08
C CYS A 66 -0.92 9.15 -18.54
N ASN A 67 -1.74 8.34 -17.92
CA ASN A 67 -3.07 8.77 -17.50
C ASN A 67 -3.09 9.11 -16.01
N GLN A 68 -3.95 10.05 -15.66
CA GLN A 68 -4.13 10.43 -14.28
C GLN A 68 -5.09 9.49 -13.61
N LEU A 69 -4.85 9.21 -12.34
CA LEU A 69 -5.65 8.30 -11.55
C LEU A 69 -6.38 9.10 -10.47
N THR A 70 -7.60 8.66 -10.15
CA THR A 70 -8.34 9.25 -9.04
C THR A 70 -9.32 8.21 -8.52
N GLY A 71 -9.55 8.19 -7.24
CA GLY A 71 -10.47 7.24 -6.66
C GLY A 71 -10.56 7.37 -5.16
N ALA A 72 -11.23 6.42 -4.55
CA ALA A 72 -11.48 6.41 -3.12
C ALA A 72 -10.61 5.38 -2.44
N MET A 73 -10.17 5.69 -1.22
CA MET A 73 -9.46 4.71 -0.40
C MET A 73 -10.48 3.71 0.16
N PRO A 74 -10.05 2.46 0.38
CA PRO A 74 -10.94 1.50 1.00
C PRO A 74 -11.12 1.85 2.48
N ALA A 75 -12.18 1.36 3.08
CA ALA A 75 -12.43 1.59 4.50
C ALA A 75 -11.46 0.81 5.36
N GLU A 76 -11.03 -0.34 4.89
CA GLU A 76 -10.11 -1.19 5.64
C GLU A 76 -9.41 -2.15 4.69
N ILE A 77 -8.35 -2.77 5.16
CA ILE A 77 -7.63 -3.78 4.39
C ILE A 77 -8.48 -5.04 4.32
N ASN A 78 -8.66 -5.55 3.10
CA ASN A 78 -9.40 -6.78 2.88
C ASN A 78 -8.61 -7.61 1.85
N PRO A 79 -8.12 -8.80 2.22
CA PRO A 79 -7.28 -9.57 1.30
C PRO A 79 -7.98 -10.04 0.04
N GLU A 80 -9.29 -9.89 -0.03
CA GLU A 80 -10.01 -10.32 -1.21
C GLU A 80 -10.41 -9.17 -2.13
N VAL A 81 -10.08 -7.94 -1.76
CA VAL A 81 -10.50 -6.78 -2.52
C VAL A 81 -9.30 -5.84 -2.69
N SER A 82 -9.05 -5.41 -3.92
CA SER A 82 -7.95 -4.50 -4.17
C SER A 82 -8.13 -3.18 -3.44
N MET A 83 -7.06 -2.64 -2.89
CA MET A 83 -7.07 -1.32 -2.31
C MET A 83 -7.37 -0.25 -3.34
N PHE A 84 -7.13 -0.55 -4.61
CA PHE A 84 -7.31 0.39 -5.70
C PHE A 84 -8.51 0.03 -6.57
N GLY A 85 -9.46 -0.71 -6.02
CA GLY A 85 -10.60 -1.17 -6.80
C GLY A 85 -11.57 -0.07 -7.22
N ALA A 86 -11.62 1.03 -6.47
CA ALA A 86 -12.52 2.12 -6.78
C ALA A 86 -11.81 3.27 -7.51
N MET A 87 -10.90 2.93 -8.42
CA MET A 87 -10.12 3.93 -9.15
C MET A 87 -10.63 4.12 -10.56
N GLY A 88 -10.58 5.37 -11.01
CA GLY A 88 -10.79 5.69 -12.41
C GLY A 88 -9.53 6.30 -12.98
N SER A 89 -9.47 6.40 -14.30
CA SER A 89 -8.33 7.03 -14.95
C SER A 89 -8.78 7.75 -16.20
N THR A 90 -7.99 8.74 -16.62
CA THR A 90 -8.20 9.36 -17.92
C THR A 90 -7.86 8.32 -18.98
N ARG A 91 -8.21 8.58 -20.24
CA ARG A 91 -8.02 7.61 -21.29
C ARG A 91 -7.25 8.20 -22.43
N ARG A 92 -6.06 8.69 -22.13
CA ARG A 92 -5.18 9.19 -23.17
C ARG A 92 -4.28 8.05 -23.64
N MET A 93 -3.76 8.19 -24.84
CA MET A 93 -2.83 7.22 -25.36
C MET A 93 -1.52 7.96 -25.63
N CYS A 94 -0.49 7.61 -24.90
CA CYS A 94 0.82 8.21 -25.05
C CYS A 94 1.69 7.33 -25.94
N ALA A 95 2.82 7.88 -26.38
CA ALA A 95 3.72 7.14 -27.24
C ALA A 95 4.28 5.90 -26.52
N ASP A 96 4.49 6.00 -25.22
CA ASP A 96 5.04 4.89 -24.45
C ASP A 96 4.09 4.58 -23.32
N MET A 97 3.47 3.41 -23.36
CA MET A 97 2.55 2.97 -22.35
C MET A 97 3.15 1.90 -21.45
N THR A 98 4.47 1.67 -21.54
CA THR A 98 5.11 0.57 -20.83
C THR A 98 4.90 0.65 -19.31
N VAL A 99 5.07 1.82 -18.74
CA VAL A 99 4.94 1.99 -17.30
C VAL A 99 3.50 1.78 -16.87
N GLU A 100 2.56 2.42 -17.57
CA GLU A 100 1.17 2.32 -17.22
C GLU A 100 0.65 0.90 -17.37
N ASP A 101 1.06 0.21 -18.44
CA ASP A 101 0.63 -1.15 -18.69
C ASP A 101 1.13 -2.11 -17.62
N ALA A 102 2.23 -1.78 -16.96
CA ALA A 102 2.74 -2.58 -15.87
C ALA A 102 2.09 -2.18 -14.54
N LEU A 103 1.90 -0.89 -14.33
CA LEU A 103 1.44 -0.39 -13.05
C LEU A 103 -0.04 -0.68 -12.78
N LEU A 104 -0.90 -0.48 -13.75
CA LEU A 104 -2.33 -0.64 -13.50
C LEU A 104 -2.71 -2.06 -13.06
N PRO A 105 -2.20 -3.11 -13.69
CA PRO A 105 -2.52 -4.46 -13.21
C PRO A 105 -1.97 -4.70 -11.81
N ALA A 106 -0.79 -4.16 -11.49
CA ALA A 106 -0.21 -4.35 -10.18
C ALA A 106 -1.04 -3.66 -9.10
N LEU A 107 -1.60 -2.47 -9.40
CA LEU A 107 -2.49 -1.83 -8.46
C LEU A 107 -3.74 -2.67 -8.25
N GLY A 108 -4.24 -3.31 -9.30
CA GLY A 108 -5.39 -4.17 -9.18
C GLY A 108 -5.16 -5.39 -8.30
N GLN A 109 -3.90 -5.81 -8.14
CA GLN A 109 -3.56 -6.95 -7.31
C GLN A 109 -3.23 -6.54 -5.88
N THR A 110 -3.14 -5.25 -5.59
CA THR A 110 -2.71 -4.76 -4.29
C THR A 110 -3.85 -4.86 -3.28
N VAL A 111 -3.61 -5.58 -2.18
CA VAL A 111 -4.60 -5.70 -1.12
C VAL A 111 -4.07 -5.21 0.23
N ASP A 112 -2.78 -4.95 0.34
CA ASP A 112 -2.18 -4.53 1.60
C ASP A 112 -0.95 -3.68 1.30
N PHE A 113 -0.32 -3.13 2.32
CA PHE A 113 0.85 -2.30 2.14
C PHE A 113 1.75 -2.37 3.36
N LYS A 114 3.00 -1.91 3.18
CA LYS A 114 3.94 -1.82 4.25
C LYS A 114 4.73 -0.53 4.07
N VAL A 115 4.83 0.28 5.11
CA VAL A 115 5.63 1.50 5.08
C VAL A 115 6.87 1.28 5.92
N ASP A 116 8.03 1.63 5.37
CA ASP A 116 9.28 1.47 6.08
C ASP A 116 10.06 2.78 5.85
N GLY A 117 9.96 3.73 6.78
CA GLY A 117 10.58 5.03 6.62
C GLY A 117 9.99 5.76 5.42
N ASP A 118 10.82 6.09 4.46
CA ASP A 118 10.37 6.78 3.26
C ASP A 118 10.02 5.83 2.13
N ALA A 119 9.99 4.54 2.39
CA ALA A 119 9.63 3.55 1.38
C ALA A 119 8.23 2.99 1.63
N LEU A 120 7.52 2.73 0.55
CA LEU A 120 6.21 2.12 0.59
C LEU A 120 6.21 0.92 -0.33
N TYR A 121 5.70 -0.19 0.16
CA TYR A 121 5.58 -1.40 -0.63
C TYR A 121 4.12 -1.80 -0.70
N LEU A 122 3.61 -2.00 -1.91
CA LEU A 122 2.23 -2.47 -2.10
C LEU A 122 2.30 -3.98 -2.27
N LEU A 123 1.43 -4.69 -1.57
CA LEU A 123 1.52 -6.14 -1.45
C LEU A 123 0.28 -6.81 -2.01
N ASP A 124 0.48 -7.97 -2.63
CA ASP A 124 -0.64 -8.78 -3.11
C ASP A 124 -1.14 -9.70 -2.00
N ALA A 125 -2.11 -10.54 -2.31
CA ALA A 125 -2.74 -11.40 -1.31
C ALA A 125 -1.78 -12.45 -0.74
N ALA A 126 -0.70 -12.75 -1.45
CA ALA A 126 0.30 -13.70 -0.97
C ALA A 126 1.39 -13.01 -0.16
N GLY A 127 1.33 -11.68 -0.05
CA GLY A 127 2.36 -10.94 0.68
C GLY A 127 3.55 -10.52 -0.16
N ASN A 128 3.47 -10.72 -1.48
CA ASN A 128 4.57 -10.32 -2.36
C ASN A 128 4.46 -8.84 -2.69
N THR A 129 5.60 -8.17 -2.81
CA THR A 129 5.63 -6.76 -3.19
C THR A 129 5.36 -6.65 -4.68
N VAL A 130 4.31 -5.95 -5.06
CA VAL A 130 3.99 -5.75 -6.47
C VAL A 130 4.38 -4.36 -6.97
N VAL A 131 4.44 -3.37 -6.08
CA VAL A 131 4.90 -2.03 -6.44
C VAL A 131 5.76 -1.50 -5.30
N SER A 132 6.90 -0.90 -5.63
CA SER A 132 7.76 -0.25 -4.66
C SER A 132 7.75 1.24 -4.93
N LEU A 133 7.60 2.04 -3.89
CA LEU A 133 7.49 3.49 -4.02
C LEU A 133 8.38 4.18 -3.00
N GLN A 134 8.67 5.44 -3.23
CA GLN A 134 9.48 6.22 -2.33
C GLN A 134 8.83 7.57 -2.11
N LYS A 135 8.89 8.08 -0.90
CA LYS A 135 8.24 9.34 -0.55
C LYS A 135 8.76 10.45 -1.43
N ARG A 136 7.84 11.28 -1.92
CA ARG A 136 8.17 12.37 -2.83
C ARG A 136 8.62 13.63 -2.08
#